data_08ec34e7e55ae3744d72b158a2ecf7fb
#
_entry.id   08ec34e7e55ae3744d72b158a2ecf7fb
#
_cell.length_a   1.000
_cell.length_b   1.000
_cell.length_c   1.000
_cell.angle_alpha   90.00
_cell.angle_beta   90.00
_cell.angle_gamma   90.00
#
_symmetry.space_group_name_H-M   'P 1'
#
loop_
_entity.id
_entity.type
_entity.pdbx_description
1 polymer ?
#
loop_
_entity_poly.entity_id
_entity_poly.type
_entity_poly.pdbx_seq_one_letter_code
_entity_poly.pdbx_strand_id
1 'polypeptide(L)'
;MEPTLLGLILDSSVIIEAERKHQTVEDLLTAIRQRFGEVEIAMSAVTVAELVHGVERANASEVRQRRRAFIDELKKHVPVQPVTEETGELAGTISGRQERDDTSNR
;
A
#
# COMPACT_ATOMS: atom_id res chain seq x y z
N MET A 1 -17.56 5.92 22.99
CA MET A 1 -16.95 6.56 21.81
C MET A 1 -16.24 5.50 20.98
N GLU A 2 -16.55 5.44 19.72
CA GLU A 2 -15.90 4.48 18.85
C GLU A 2 -14.47 4.91 18.54
N PRO A 3 -13.52 3.96 18.50
CA PRO A 3 -12.18 4.29 18.08
C PRO A 3 -12.17 4.75 16.63
N THR A 4 -11.47 5.83 16.38
CA THR A 4 -11.33 6.38 15.03
C THR A 4 -9.94 6.02 14.51
N LEU A 5 -9.87 5.55 13.27
CA LEU A 5 -8.59 5.32 12.65
C LEU A 5 -7.89 6.65 12.44
N LEU A 6 -6.66 6.75 12.94
CA LEU A 6 -5.83 7.92 12.73
C LEU A 6 -5.14 7.90 11.38
N GLY A 7 -4.97 6.72 10.82
CA GLY A 7 -4.36 6.56 9.52
C GLY A 7 -4.34 5.11 9.08
N LEU A 8 -3.82 4.90 7.88
CA LEU A 8 -3.68 3.58 7.29
C LEU A 8 -2.25 3.36 6.85
N ILE A 9 -1.77 2.15 7.03
CA ILE A 9 -0.43 1.75 6.57
C ILE A 9 -0.62 0.76 5.44
N LEU A 10 -0.06 1.08 4.28
CA LEU A 10 -0.15 0.21 3.12
C LEU A 10 0.86 -0.92 3.22
N ASP A 11 0.38 -2.15 3.11
CA ASP A 11 1.25 -3.31 3.03
C ASP A 11 1.69 -3.51 1.57
N SER A 12 2.83 -4.16 1.38
CA SER A 12 3.36 -4.42 0.04
C SER A 12 2.39 -5.21 -0.81
N SER A 13 1.61 -6.11 -0.24
CA SER A 13 0.69 -6.95 -0.99
C SER A 13 -0.38 -6.15 -1.73
N VAL A 14 -0.94 -5.10 -1.12
CA VAL A 14 -1.96 -4.29 -1.79
C VAL A 14 -1.36 -3.46 -2.91
N ILE A 15 -0.12 -3.01 -2.73
CA ILE A 15 0.60 -2.24 -3.73
C ILE A 15 0.95 -3.11 -4.93
N ILE A 16 1.46 -4.30 -4.67
CA ILE A 16 1.82 -5.26 -5.73
C ILE A 16 0.57 -5.65 -6.53
N GLU A 17 -0.54 -5.89 -5.87
CA GLU A 17 -1.78 -6.24 -6.54
C GLU A 17 -2.27 -5.11 -7.44
N ALA A 18 -2.22 -3.87 -6.96
CA ALA A 18 -2.62 -2.72 -7.75
C ALA A 18 -1.75 -2.58 -9.02
N GLU A 19 -0.45 -2.76 -8.89
CA GLU A 19 0.47 -2.69 -10.01
C GLU A 19 0.18 -3.80 -11.03
N ARG A 20 -0.08 -5.01 -10.56
CA ARG A 20 -0.41 -6.14 -11.43
C ARG A 20 -1.68 -5.91 -12.22
N LYS A 21 -2.65 -5.23 -11.65
CA LYS A 21 -3.90 -4.90 -12.30
C LYS A 21 -3.80 -3.66 -13.18
N HIS A 22 -2.60 -3.12 -13.32
CA HIS A 22 -2.34 -1.91 -14.10
C HIS A 22 -3.11 -0.69 -13.60
N GLN A 23 -3.39 -0.65 -12.32
CA GLN A 23 -3.96 0.54 -11.69
C GLN A 23 -2.88 1.60 -11.56
N THR A 24 -3.28 2.87 -11.62
CA THR A 24 -2.37 3.95 -11.32
C THR A 24 -2.32 4.16 -9.80
N VAL A 25 -1.33 4.90 -9.33
CA VAL A 25 -1.25 5.29 -7.93
C VAL A 25 -2.51 6.07 -7.54
N GLU A 26 -2.95 6.95 -8.42
CA GLU A 26 -4.17 7.74 -8.18
C GLU A 26 -5.39 6.85 -8.02
N ASP A 27 -5.53 5.82 -8.87
CA ASP A 27 -6.63 4.86 -8.76
C ASP A 27 -6.60 4.14 -7.42
N LEU A 28 -5.43 3.72 -6.99
CA LEU A 28 -5.26 3.03 -5.71
C LEU A 28 -5.67 3.92 -4.54
N LEU A 29 -5.16 5.16 -4.52
CA LEU A 29 -5.45 6.08 -3.43
C LEU A 29 -6.93 6.47 -3.41
N THR A 30 -7.54 6.65 -4.57
CA THR A 30 -8.96 6.95 -4.66
C THR A 30 -9.80 5.82 -4.10
N ALA A 31 -9.47 4.58 -4.45
CA ALA A 31 -10.18 3.41 -3.94
C ALA A 31 -10.09 3.31 -2.42
N ILE A 32 -8.92 3.59 -1.87
CA ILE A 32 -8.71 3.57 -0.42
C ILE A 32 -9.56 4.63 0.27
N ARG A 33 -9.57 5.84 -0.27
CA ARG A 33 -10.34 6.94 0.30
C ARG A 33 -11.85 6.69 0.21
N GLN A 34 -12.29 6.04 -0.84
CA GLN A 34 -13.71 5.68 -0.98
C GLN A 34 -14.13 4.67 0.08
N ARG A 35 -13.24 3.77 0.44
CA ARG A 35 -13.56 2.74 1.43
C ARG A 35 -13.40 3.22 2.87
N PHE A 36 -12.37 3.99 3.16
CA PHE A 36 -11.99 4.35 4.52
C PHE A 36 -12.19 5.83 4.85
N GLY A 37 -12.54 6.65 3.88
CA GLY A 37 -12.70 8.09 4.07
C GLY A 37 -11.37 8.83 4.00
N GLU A 38 -11.38 10.06 4.46
CA GLU A 38 -10.22 10.94 4.43
C GLU A 38 -9.30 10.65 5.61
N VAL A 39 -8.49 9.62 5.48
CA VAL A 39 -7.52 9.24 6.51
C VAL A 39 -6.12 9.41 5.95
N GLU A 40 -5.15 9.61 6.82
CA GLU A 40 -3.76 9.68 6.41
C GLU A 40 -3.29 8.29 5.98
N ILE A 41 -2.51 8.25 4.92
CA ILE A 41 -1.98 7.00 4.36
C ILE A 41 -0.46 7.08 4.40
N ALA A 42 0.18 6.04 4.87
CA ALA A 42 1.64 5.96 4.94
C ALA A 42 2.12 4.56 4.56
N MET A 43 3.40 4.44 4.31
CA MET A 43 4.07 3.16 4.09
C MET A 43 5.22 3.03 5.07
N SER A 44 5.56 1.80 5.46
CA SER A 44 6.75 1.58 6.26
C SER A 44 7.98 1.48 5.37
N ALA A 45 9.15 1.76 5.95
CA ALA A 45 10.41 1.58 5.25
C ALA A 45 10.61 0.11 4.85
N VAL A 46 10.10 -0.82 5.65
CA VAL A 46 10.17 -2.24 5.32
C VAL A 46 9.37 -2.55 4.06
N THR A 47 8.18 -1.96 3.93
CA THR A 47 7.35 -2.14 2.73
C THR A 47 8.10 -1.64 1.49
N VAL A 48 8.73 -0.48 1.57
CA VAL A 48 9.51 0.05 0.45
C VAL A 48 10.64 -0.90 0.09
N ALA A 49 11.34 -1.43 1.08
CA ALA A 49 12.43 -2.39 0.84
C ALA A 49 11.92 -3.64 0.13
N GLU A 50 10.78 -4.17 0.54
CA GLU A 50 10.18 -5.32 -0.11
C GLU A 50 9.79 -5.03 -1.56
N LEU A 51 9.25 -3.85 -1.81
CA LEU A 51 8.86 -3.46 -3.17
C LEU A 51 10.08 -3.32 -4.08
N VAL A 52 11.14 -2.69 -3.59
CA VAL A 52 12.38 -2.52 -4.35
C VAL A 52 13.00 -3.89 -4.64
N HIS A 53 12.97 -4.78 -3.66
CA HIS A 53 13.47 -6.14 -3.83
C HIS A 53 12.68 -6.88 -4.92
N GLY A 54 11.37 -6.67 -4.97
CA GLY A 54 10.53 -7.24 -6.02
C GLY A 54 10.87 -6.71 -7.42
N VAL A 55 11.27 -5.44 -7.51
CA VAL A 55 11.73 -4.86 -8.78
C VAL A 55 12.99 -5.59 -9.26
N GLU A 56 13.94 -5.79 -8.34
CA GLU A 56 15.22 -6.46 -8.69
C GLU A 56 15.03 -7.91 -9.13
N ARG A 57 14.00 -8.57 -8.61
CA ARG A 57 13.69 -9.96 -8.96
C ARG A 57 12.99 -10.11 -10.31
N ALA A 58 12.43 -9.06 -10.84
CA ALA A 58 11.70 -9.14 -12.10
C ALA A 58 12.67 -9.46 -13.25
N ASN A 59 12.30 -10.45 -14.06
CA ASN A 59 13.17 -10.91 -15.14
C ASN A 59 13.12 -10.00 -16.37
N ALA A 60 11.98 -9.37 -16.62
CA ALA A 60 11.83 -8.52 -17.80
C ALA A 60 12.11 -7.08 -17.46
N SER A 61 12.88 -6.41 -18.30
CA SER A 61 13.23 -5.01 -18.15
C SER A 61 12.00 -4.11 -18.09
N GLU A 62 11.00 -4.39 -18.93
CA GLU A 62 9.75 -3.62 -18.96
C GLU A 62 8.99 -3.70 -17.64
N VAL A 63 8.99 -4.88 -17.04
CA VAL A 63 8.33 -5.10 -15.75
C VAL A 63 9.05 -4.33 -14.65
N ARG A 64 10.39 -4.37 -14.66
CA ARG A 64 11.18 -3.63 -13.68
C ARG A 64 10.92 -2.13 -13.78
N GLN A 65 10.89 -1.59 -14.99
CA GLN A 65 10.66 -0.18 -15.23
C GLN A 65 9.27 0.24 -14.76
N ARG A 66 8.26 -0.56 -15.07
CA ARG A 66 6.89 -0.28 -14.66
C ARG A 66 6.72 -0.29 -13.14
N ARG A 67 7.28 -1.30 -12.50
CA ARG A 67 7.22 -1.41 -11.04
C ARG A 67 7.97 -0.28 -10.36
N ARG A 68 9.14 0.06 -10.88
CA ARG A 68 9.92 1.16 -10.33
C ARG A 68 9.19 2.48 -10.46
N ALA A 69 8.59 2.73 -11.61
CA ALA A 69 7.82 3.95 -11.84
C ALA A 69 6.63 4.04 -10.87
N PHE A 70 5.97 2.91 -10.62
CA PHE A 70 4.84 2.86 -9.69
C PHE A 70 5.29 3.20 -8.26
N ILE A 71 6.40 2.62 -7.82
CA ILE A 71 6.96 2.88 -6.49
C ILE A 71 7.36 4.35 -6.36
N ASP A 72 8.04 4.90 -7.35
CA ASP A 72 8.48 6.28 -7.32
C ASP A 72 7.30 7.26 -7.26
N GLU A 73 6.25 6.97 -8.02
CA GLU A 73 5.04 7.78 -8.00
C GLU A 73 4.32 7.66 -6.66
N LEU A 74 4.25 6.46 -6.12
CA LEU A 74 3.62 6.23 -4.83
C LEU A 74 4.32 7.02 -3.72
N LYS A 75 5.65 7.06 -3.74
CA LYS A 75 6.43 7.79 -2.75
C LYS A 75 6.22 9.30 -2.80
N LYS A 76 5.74 9.82 -3.92
CA LYS A 76 5.42 11.25 -4.01
C LYS A 76 4.14 11.59 -3.25
N HIS A 77 3.24 10.64 -3.11
CA HIS A 77 1.92 10.85 -2.51
C HIS A 77 1.77 10.26 -1.13
N VAL A 78 2.58 9.26 -0.81
CA VAL A 78 2.45 8.49 0.44
C VAL A 78 3.78 8.56 1.18
N PRO A 79 3.80 9.18 2.35
CA PRO A 79 5.06 9.28 3.11
C PRO A 79 5.53 7.92 3.59
N VAL A 80 6.85 7.76 3.63
CA VAL A 80 7.50 6.57 4.17
C VAL A 80 7.88 6.89 5.60
N GLN A 81 7.43 6.07 6.54
CA GLN A 81 7.64 6.30 7.95
C GLN A 81 8.14 5.04 8.63
N PRO A 82 8.95 5.17 9.68
CA PRO A 82 9.24 4.02 10.53
C PRO A 82 7.95 3.67 11.28
N VAL A 83 7.62 2.39 11.30
CA VAL A 83 6.42 1.92 12.01
C VAL A 83 6.87 1.28 13.31
N THR A 84 6.49 1.89 14.42
CA THR A 84 6.73 1.36 15.75
C THR A 84 5.50 0.59 16.21
N GLU A 85 5.64 -0.15 17.30
CA GLU A 85 4.53 -0.86 17.91
C GLU A 85 3.39 0.10 18.25
N GLU A 86 3.72 1.25 18.81
CA GLU A 86 2.75 2.27 19.18
C GLU A 86 2.00 2.79 17.94
N THR A 87 2.72 3.07 16.87
CA THR A 87 2.12 3.51 15.61
C THR A 87 1.17 2.46 15.06
N GLY A 88 1.58 1.19 15.15
CA GLY A 88 0.76 0.08 14.69
C GLY A 88 -0.55 -0.06 15.44
N GLU A 89 -0.58 0.31 16.72
CA GLU A 89 -1.81 0.28 17.50
C GLU A 89 -2.78 1.40 17.13
N LEU A 90 -2.25 2.53 16.67
CA LEU A 90 -3.05 3.69 16.32
C LEU A 90 -3.50 3.73 14.86
N ALA A 91 -2.93 2.88 14.03
CA ALA A 91 -3.20 2.87 12.59
C ALA A 91 -3.70 1.50 12.14
N GLY A 92 -4.61 1.50 11.19
CA GLY A 92 -5.02 0.26 10.53
C GLY A 92 -4.03 -0.11 9.45
N THR A 93 -3.93 -1.41 9.15
CA THR A 93 -3.09 -1.91 8.07
C THR A 93 -3.97 -2.52 6.99
N ILE A 94 -3.74 -2.09 5.74
CA ILE A 94 -4.44 -2.65 4.61
C ILE A 94 -3.52 -3.61 3.89
N SER A 95 -4.01 -4.81 3.63
CA SER A 95 -3.28 -5.78 2.82
C SER A 95 -4.24 -6.41 1.81
N GLY A 96 -3.70 -6.89 0.70
CA GLY A 96 -4.49 -7.55 -0.31
C GLY A 96 -5.14 -8.82 0.23
N ARG A 97 -4.44 -9.51 1.12
CA ARG A 97 -4.95 -10.74 1.74
C ARG A 97 -6.17 -10.46 2.61
N GLN A 98 -6.11 -9.41 3.41
CA GLN A 98 -7.22 -9.01 4.28
C GLN A 98 -8.45 -8.62 3.46
N GLU A 99 -8.24 -7.94 2.37
CA GLU A 99 -9.31 -7.53 1.48
C GLU A 99 -10.01 -8.74 0.84
N ARG A 100 -9.24 -9.77 0.48
CA ARG A 100 -9.83 -11.00 -0.07
C ARG A 100 -10.65 -11.74 0.97
N ASP A 101 -10.18 -11.77 2.20
CA ASP A 101 -10.91 -12.41 3.30
C ASP A 101 -12.25 -11.73 3.53
N ASP A 102 -12.27 -10.42 3.51
CA ASP A 102 -13.51 -9.65 3.64
C ASP A 102 -14.49 -9.98 2.51
N THR A 103 -13.99 -10.14 1.31
CA THR A 103 -14.81 -10.49 0.16
C THR A 103 -15.37 -11.89 0.28
N SER A 104 -14.58 -12.83 0.76
CA SER A 104 -14.99 -14.22 0.84
C SER A 104 -16.01 -14.49 1.93
N ASN A 105 -16.13 -13.61 2.90
CA ASN A 105 -17.06 -13.76 4.01
C ASN A 105 -18.47 -13.24 3.72
N ARG A 106 -18.72 -12.84 2.50
CA ARG A 106 -20.04 -12.28 2.14
C ARG A 106 -20.93 -13.26 1.44
#